data_c75a2f55051fca25448492ff8e31c9cf
#
_entry.id   c75a2f55051fca25448492ff8e31c9cf
#
_cell.length_a   1.000
_cell.length_b   1.000
_cell.length_c   1.000
_cell.angle_alpha   90.00
_cell.angle_beta   90.00
_cell.angle_gamma   90.00
#
_symmetry.space_group_name_H-M   'P 1'
#
loop_
_entity.id
_entity.type
_entity.pdbx_description
1 polymer ?
#
loop_
_entity_poly.entity_id
_entity_poly.type
_entity_poly.pdbx_seq_one_letter_code
_entity_poly.pdbx_strand_id
1 'polypeptide(L)'
;MKISRIAVASLGLFATTAFAQSSVTLYGVADAGIEYLSNVPSASPGGSNQVRMTSGNMSTSRWGLRGVEDLGGGLKAIFELESGISFDTGAQNNSTRLFDRSAFVGLGSKYGQLTLGRQTTPMYDTTLQLDPMGFAPRYSLFKMDDVLAGRADNAIKYRGIFSGLTVTGLYSFSRTGGGEVPGNYKVDRNMGVSLMYETGALAVGAVYDEIQGSTVATADRKDRRALIGASYAFGPAKAFIGYRWYNGNVGALPTNGSNIYWAGLRYGLTPALTLTGA
;
A
#
# COMPACT_ATOMS: atom_id res chain seq x y z
N MET A 1 54.79 52.60 -33.65
CA MET A 1 54.26 51.84 -32.48
C MET A 1 52.76 51.61 -32.70
N LYS A 2 52.40 50.38 -33.06
CA LYS A 2 50.99 49.99 -33.27
C LYS A 2 50.56 49.14 -32.08
N ILE A 3 49.60 49.66 -31.29
CA ILE A 3 49.02 48.95 -30.14
C ILE A 3 47.86 48.14 -30.64
N SER A 4 48.01 46.81 -30.64
CA SER A 4 46.91 45.84 -30.92
C SER A 4 45.90 45.85 -29.77
N ARG A 5 44.67 46.09 -30.11
CA ARG A 5 43.51 45.93 -29.17
C ARG A 5 43.08 44.46 -29.19
N ILE A 6 43.37 43.76 -28.14
CA ILE A 6 42.81 42.42 -27.89
C ILE A 6 41.42 42.61 -27.34
N ALA A 7 40.39 42.27 -28.14
CA ALA A 7 39.02 42.16 -27.70
C ALA A 7 38.85 40.82 -26.95
N VAL A 8 38.67 40.91 -25.62
CA VAL A 8 38.26 39.78 -24.79
C VAL A 8 36.77 39.62 -24.94
N ALA A 9 36.35 38.59 -25.71
CA ALA A 9 34.98 38.19 -25.77
C ALA A 9 34.65 37.35 -24.53
N SER A 10 34.02 37.97 -23.53
CA SER A 10 33.44 37.30 -22.38
C SER A 10 32.17 36.57 -22.84
N LEU A 11 32.29 35.29 -23.18
CA LEU A 11 31.15 34.35 -23.26
C LEU A 11 30.57 34.22 -21.86
N GLY A 12 29.54 34.97 -21.56
CA GLY A 12 28.70 34.73 -20.39
C GLY A 12 27.96 33.43 -20.59
N LEU A 13 28.41 32.35 -19.96
CA LEU A 13 27.60 31.17 -19.75
C LEU A 13 26.42 31.58 -18.87
N PHE A 14 25.27 31.83 -19.49
CA PHE A 14 23.98 31.78 -18.77
C PHE A 14 23.72 30.33 -18.43
N ALA A 15 24.23 29.89 -17.27
CA ALA A 15 23.71 28.71 -16.62
C ALA A 15 22.26 29.05 -16.24
N THR A 16 21.30 28.68 -17.11
CA THR A 16 19.90 28.61 -16.73
C THR A 16 19.84 27.54 -15.65
N THR A 17 19.81 27.96 -14.39
CA THR A 17 19.41 27.10 -13.30
C THR A 17 17.96 26.73 -13.59
N ALA A 18 17.75 25.56 -14.20
CA ALA A 18 16.46 24.92 -14.19
C ALA A 18 16.15 24.70 -12.71
N PHE A 19 15.30 25.55 -12.13
CA PHE A 19 14.72 25.28 -10.82
C PHE A 19 13.82 24.07 -11.02
N ALA A 20 14.37 22.88 -10.83
CA ALA A 20 13.59 21.70 -10.61
C ALA A 20 12.64 22.01 -9.46
N GLN A 21 11.34 22.06 -9.72
CA GLN A 21 10.37 22.40 -8.71
C GLN A 21 10.21 21.19 -7.77
N SER A 22 11.13 21.09 -6.82
CA SER A 22 11.07 20.09 -5.75
C SER A 22 9.84 20.38 -4.89
N SER A 23 8.98 19.41 -4.71
CA SER A 23 7.86 19.55 -3.79
C SER A 23 7.93 18.48 -2.71
N VAL A 24 7.92 18.92 -1.46
CA VAL A 24 7.70 18.04 -0.30
C VAL A 24 6.36 18.39 0.31
N THR A 25 5.50 17.40 0.41
CA THR A 25 4.15 17.55 0.96
C THR A 25 4.04 16.78 2.26
N LEU A 26 3.68 17.47 3.33
CA LEU A 26 3.18 16.85 4.56
C LEU A 26 1.70 16.52 4.35
N TYR A 27 1.30 15.29 4.64
CA TYR A 27 -0.09 14.85 4.51
C TYR A 27 -0.48 13.94 5.66
N GLY A 28 -1.78 13.65 5.78
CA GLY A 28 -2.26 12.71 6.78
C GLY A 28 -3.76 12.43 6.69
N VAL A 29 -4.19 11.49 7.50
CA VAL A 29 -5.59 11.15 7.75
C VAL A 29 -5.78 11.03 9.23
N ALA A 30 -6.76 11.74 9.78
CA ALA A 30 -7.21 11.63 11.15
C ALA A 30 -8.58 10.95 11.16
N ASP A 31 -8.66 9.80 11.80
CA ASP A 31 -9.90 9.04 12.02
C ASP A 31 -10.00 8.71 13.50
N ALA A 32 -10.91 9.37 14.20
CA ALA A 32 -11.19 9.13 15.61
C ALA A 32 -12.69 9.04 15.80
N GLY A 33 -13.14 8.19 16.72
CA GLY A 33 -14.56 7.98 16.99
C GLY A 33 -14.81 7.52 18.42
N ILE A 34 -16.09 7.59 18.81
CA ILE A 34 -16.60 7.02 20.06
C ILE A 34 -17.33 5.73 19.71
N GLU A 35 -17.00 4.66 20.40
CA GLU A 35 -17.58 3.33 20.23
C GLU A 35 -18.28 2.90 21.49
N TYR A 36 -19.49 2.37 21.32
CA TYR A 36 -20.21 1.64 22.34
C TYR A 36 -20.17 0.15 22.01
N LEU A 37 -19.70 -0.65 22.96
CA LEU A 37 -19.70 -2.10 22.88
C LEU A 37 -20.60 -2.66 23.97
N SER A 38 -21.47 -3.58 23.60
CA SER A 38 -22.28 -4.35 24.55
C SER A 38 -21.65 -5.74 24.75
N ASN A 39 -21.85 -6.30 25.93
CA ASN A 39 -21.45 -7.67 26.24
C ASN A 39 -19.93 -7.96 26.04
N VAL A 40 -19.08 -6.99 26.40
CA VAL A 40 -17.62 -7.16 26.36
C VAL A 40 -17.22 -8.13 27.50
N PRO A 41 -16.33 -9.10 27.24
CA PRO A 41 -15.78 -9.96 28.31
C PRO A 41 -15.24 -9.12 29.45
N SER A 42 -15.67 -9.41 30.68
CA SER A 42 -15.23 -8.74 31.89
C SER A 42 -15.00 -9.77 33.01
N ALA A 43 -14.37 -9.34 34.10
CA ALA A 43 -14.21 -10.20 35.29
C ALA A 43 -15.56 -10.55 35.96
N SER A 44 -16.64 -9.83 35.63
CA SER A 44 -17.98 -10.10 36.12
C SER A 44 -18.72 -11.09 35.21
N PRO A 45 -19.43 -12.08 35.75
CA PRO A 45 -20.30 -12.94 34.95
C PRO A 45 -21.35 -12.12 34.16
N GLY A 46 -21.57 -12.47 32.89
CA GLY A 46 -22.59 -11.81 32.05
C GLY A 46 -22.09 -10.68 31.17
N GLY A 47 -20.77 -10.40 31.19
CA GLY A 47 -20.18 -9.33 30.38
C GLY A 47 -20.52 -7.92 30.88
N SER A 48 -19.94 -6.92 30.27
CA SER A 48 -20.16 -5.50 30.60
C SER A 48 -20.26 -4.66 29.33
N ASN A 49 -20.91 -3.49 29.45
CA ASN A 49 -20.91 -2.51 28.38
C ASN A 49 -19.68 -1.60 28.49
N GLN A 50 -19.14 -1.19 27.36
CA GLN A 50 -17.99 -0.31 27.31
C GLN A 50 -18.24 0.85 26.33
N VAL A 51 -17.97 2.07 26.79
CA VAL A 51 -17.82 3.25 25.92
C VAL A 51 -16.33 3.58 25.86
N ARG A 52 -15.81 3.76 24.66
CA ARG A 52 -14.39 4.11 24.47
C ARG A 52 -14.18 5.02 23.27
N MET A 53 -13.13 5.85 23.34
CA MET A 53 -12.60 6.50 22.16
C MET A 53 -11.71 5.51 21.39
N THR A 54 -11.71 5.61 20.08
CA THR A 54 -10.94 4.75 19.17
C THR A 54 -10.38 5.54 18.02
N SER A 55 -9.26 5.10 17.49
CA SER A 55 -8.62 5.65 16.29
C SER A 55 -8.64 4.64 15.15
N GLY A 56 -8.75 5.13 13.91
CA GLY A 56 -8.66 4.29 12.73
C GLY A 56 -9.87 3.36 12.52
N ASN A 57 -11.08 3.88 12.58
CA ASN A 57 -12.31 3.10 12.43
C ASN A 57 -12.61 2.75 10.96
N MET A 58 -12.67 3.77 10.11
CA MET A 58 -12.92 3.64 8.67
C MET A 58 -11.64 3.75 7.85
N SER A 59 -10.60 4.46 8.35
CA SER A 59 -9.30 4.57 7.72
C SER A 59 -8.21 4.64 8.78
N THR A 60 -7.14 3.89 8.64
CA THR A 60 -6.02 3.97 9.59
C THR A 60 -5.51 5.41 9.67
N SER A 61 -5.52 5.98 10.86
CA SER A 61 -4.96 7.31 11.11
C SER A 61 -3.47 7.29 10.87
N ARG A 62 -2.95 8.30 10.15
CA ARG A 62 -1.56 8.34 9.69
C ARG A 62 -1.12 9.75 9.35
N TRP A 63 0.17 9.97 9.32
CA TRP A 63 0.82 11.16 8.77
C TRP A 63 2.02 10.74 7.93
N GLY A 64 2.45 11.59 7.02
CA GLY A 64 3.59 11.26 6.17
C GLY A 64 4.14 12.45 5.42
N LEU A 65 5.31 12.23 4.86
CA LEU A 65 5.99 13.11 3.93
C LEU A 65 6.15 12.40 2.60
N ARG A 66 5.82 13.07 1.52
CA ARG A 66 6.11 12.60 0.16
C ARG A 66 6.74 13.72 -0.65
N GLY A 67 7.65 13.36 -1.53
CA GLY A 67 8.31 14.34 -2.37
C GLY A 67 8.51 13.86 -3.79
N VAL A 68 8.57 14.83 -4.68
CA VAL A 68 8.87 14.65 -6.09
C VAL A 68 9.88 15.70 -6.50
N GLU A 69 10.98 15.26 -7.12
CA GLU A 69 12.02 16.08 -7.73
C GLU A 69 12.03 15.80 -9.23
N ASP A 70 11.92 16.82 -10.06
CA ASP A 70 12.06 16.69 -11.50
C ASP A 70 13.56 16.65 -11.86
N LEU A 71 14.02 15.54 -12.43
CA LEU A 71 15.40 15.33 -12.83
C LEU A 71 15.64 15.74 -14.29
N GLY A 72 14.61 16.25 -14.97
CA GLY A 72 14.67 16.57 -16.40
C GLY A 72 14.38 15.36 -17.30
N GLY A 73 14.08 15.64 -18.57
CA GLY A 73 13.80 14.58 -19.55
C GLY A 73 12.57 13.70 -19.24
N GLY A 74 11.69 14.13 -18.34
CA GLY A 74 10.54 13.35 -17.87
C GLY A 74 10.88 12.31 -16.81
N LEU A 75 12.11 12.32 -16.29
CA LEU A 75 12.54 11.51 -15.15
C LEU A 75 12.30 12.26 -13.85
N LYS A 76 11.83 11.57 -12.82
CA LYS A 76 11.56 12.13 -11.50
C LYS A 76 12.15 11.24 -10.41
N ALA A 77 12.76 11.85 -9.38
CA ALA A 77 12.99 11.18 -8.12
C ALA A 77 11.74 11.30 -7.24
N ILE A 78 11.40 10.24 -6.53
CA ILE A 78 10.22 10.21 -5.64
C ILE A 78 10.62 9.60 -4.30
N PHE A 79 9.97 10.03 -3.23
CA PHE A 79 10.04 9.35 -1.94
C PHE A 79 8.72 9.42 -1.19
N GLU A 80 8.53 8.51 -0.26
CA GLU A 80 7.43 8.52 0.70
C GLU A 80 7.89 7.95 2.04
N LEU A 81 7.53 8.67 3.11
CA LEU A 81 7.67 8.25 4.50
C LEU A 81 6.30 8.37 5.16
N GLU A 82 5.71 7.27 5.64
CA GLU A 82 4.37 7.27 6.24
C GLU A 82 4.36 6.49 7.56
N SER A 83 3.83 7.10 8.60
CA SER A 83 3.69 6.57 9.96
C SER A 83 2.22 6.48 10.36
N GLY A 84 1.82 5.36 10.92
CA GLY A 84 0.53 5.22 11.60
C GLY A 84 0.55 5.87 12.98
N ILE A 85 -0.55 6.52 13.34
CA ILE A 85 -0.72 7.19 14.63
C ILE A 85 -2.09 6.89 15.22
N SER A 86 -2.17 6.70 16.52
CA SER A 86 -3.42 6.58 17.28
C SER A 86 -3.82 7.94 17.83
N PHE A 87 -4.91 8.52 17.33
CA PHE A 87 -5.37 9.85 17.74
C PHE A 87 -6.01 9.88 19.13
N ASP A 88 -6.41 8.73 19.65
CA ASP A 88 -6.95 8.56 21.01
C ASP A 88 -5.86 8.61 22.08
N THR A 89 -4.61 8.26 21.74
CA THR A 89 -3.49 8.18 22.70
C THR A 89 -2.27 8.98 22.30
N GLY A 90 -2.16 9.43 21.03
CA GLY A 90 -0.96 10.06 20.49
C GLY A 90 0.19 9.11 20.19
N ALA A 91 0.01 7.81 20.41
CA ALA A 91 1.06 6.81 20.18
C ALA A 91 1.21 6.49 18.68
N GLN A 92 2.43 6.12 18.26
CA GLN A 92 2.63 5.50 16.95
C GLN A 92 2.02 4.10 16.94
N ASN A 93 1.49 3.65 15.78
CA ASN A 93 0.83 2.35 15.68
C ASN A 93 1.78 1.17 15.81
N ASN A 94 3.07 1.37 15.54
CA ASN A 94 4.10 0.37 15.68
C ASN A 94 5.26 0.92 16.53
N SER A 95 5.46 0.37 17.73
CA SER A 95 6.46 0.85 18.67
C SER A 95 7.92 0.64 18.23
N THR A 96 8.17 -0.25 17.27
CA THR A 96 9.51 -0.57 16.78
C THR A 96 9.87 0.11 15.46
N ARG A 97 8.91 0.81 14.82
CA ARG A 97 9.08 1.43 13.49
C ARG A 97 8.42 2.79 13.44
N LEU A 98 9.20 3.84 13.23
CA LEU A 98 8.64 5.18 13.03
C LEU A 98 7.80 5.25 11.74
N PHE A 99 8.32 4.73 10.63
CA PHE A 99 7.59 4.69 9.35
C PHE A 99 7.11 3.26 9.08
N ASP A 100 6.10 2.84 9.82
CA ASP A 100 5.56 1.47 9.76
C ASP A 100 4.73 1.20 8.49
N ARG A 101 4.30 2.25 7.79
CA ARG A 101 3.42 2.14 6.62
C ARG A 101 4.17 2.20 5.30
N SER A 102 4.99 3.23 5.10
CA SER A 102 5.84 3.39 3.91
C SER A 102 7.16 4.05 4.27
N ALA A 103 8.25 3.58 3.68
CA ALA A 103 9.58 4.20 3.72
C ALA A 103 10.33 3.77 2.46
N PHE A 104 10.17 4.53 1.36
CA PHE A 104 10.79 4.20 0.09
C PHE A 104 11.27 5.44 -0.67
N VAL A 105 12.21 5.19 -1.56
CA VAL A 105 12.68 6.13 -2.60
C VAL A 105 12.54 5.47 -3.96
N GLY A 106 12.50 6.24 -5.03
CA GLY A 106 12.41 5.65 -6.36
C GLY A 106 12.56 6.63 -7.50
N LEU A 107 12.45 6.10 -8.70
CA LEU A 107 12.45 6.84 -9.94
C LEU A 107 11.11 6.63 -10.67
N GLY A 108 10.57 7.72 -11.18
CA GLY A 108 9.38 7.73 -12.00
C GLY A 108 9.65 8.27 -13.39
N SER A 109 8.96 7.72 -14.39
CA SER A 109 9.01 8.16 -15.78
C SER A 109 7.68 7.89 -16.48
N LYS A 110 7.57 8.22 -17.77
CA LYS A 110 6.41 7.85 -18.58
C LYS A 110 6.21 6.32 -18.72
N TYR A 111 7.21 5.54 -18.41
CA TYR A 111 7.14 4.06 -18.47
C TYR A 111 6.74 3.44 -17.14
N GLY A 112 6.53 4.23 -16.09
CA GLY A 112 6.18 3.78 -14.76
C GLY A 112 7.17 4.22 -13.69
N GLN A 113 7.05 3.60 -12.53
CA GLN A 113 7.84 3.91 -11.34
C GLN A 113 8.56 2.65 -10.86
N LEU A 114 9.81 2.82 -10.46
CA LEU A 114 10.61 1.80 -9.76
C LEU A 114 10.97 2.35 -8.38
N THR A 115 10.56 1.64 -7.33
CA THR A 115 10.73 2.08 -5.94
C THR A 115 11.46 1.04 -5.10
N LEU A 116 12.24 1.49 -4.13
CA LEU A 116 13.10 0.69 -3.25
C LEU A 116 12.79 1.04 -1.80
N GLY A 117 12.51 0.04 -0.97
CA GLY A 117 12.25 0.19 0.46
C GLY A 117 10.95 -0.45 0.91
N ARG A 118 10.47 -0.05 2.10
CA ARG A 118 9.22 -0.56 2.66
C ARG A 118 8.02 0.06 1.96
N GLN A 119 7.11 -0.78 1.48
CA GLN A 119 5.95 -0.34 0.72
C GLN A 119 4.85 -1.40 0.67
N THR A 120 3.67 -1.02 0.18
CA THR A 120 2.54 -1.93 -0.02
C THR A 120 2.86 -2.99 -1.09
N THR A 121 2.32 -4.19 -0.90
CA THR A 121 2.45 -5.28 -1.87
C THR A 121 1.45 -5.12 -3.03
N PRO A 122 1.65 -5.77 -4.18
CA PRO A 122 0.63 -5.85 -5.24
C PRO A 122 -0.70 -6.42 -4.75
N MET A 123 -0.67 -7.34 -3.76
CA MET A 123 -1.86 -7.88 -3.11
C MET A 123 -2.65 -6.77 -2.41
N TYR A 124 -1.97 -5.92 -1.63
CA TYR A 124 -2.59 -4.76 -1.00
C TYR A 124 -3.24 -3.82 -2.03
N ASP A 125 -2.46 -3.42 -3.04
CA ASP A 125 -2.90 -2.42 -4.02
C ASP A 125 -4.15 -2.88 -4.78
N THR A 126 -4.19 -4.16 -5.17
CA THR A 126 -5.32 -4.75 -5.89
C THR A 126 -6.53 -4.97 -4.98
N THR A 127 -6.33 -5.50 -3.78
CA THR A 127 -7.43 -5.76 -2.85
C THR A 127 -8.12 -4.46 -2.42
N LEU A 128 -7.36 -3.38 -2.17
CA LEU A 128 -7.91 -2.07 -1.82
C LEU A 128 -8.92 -1.54 -2.86
N GLN A 129 -8.69 -1.80 -4.14
CA GLN A 129 -9.57 -1.37 -5.23
C GLN A 129 -10.85 -2.22 -5.32
N LEU A 130 -10.79 -3.46 -4.83
CA LEU A 130 -11.85 -4.47 -4.96
C LEU A 130 -12.57 -4.79 -3.65
N ASP A 131 -12.11 -4.21 -2.53
CA ASP A 131 -12.77 -4.31 -1.23
C ASP A 131 -13.92 -3.30 -1.13
N PRO A 132 -15.18 -3.75 -0.98
CA PRO A 132 -16.31 -2.82 -0.83
C PRO A 132 -16.18 -1.92 0.40
N MET A 133 -15.47 -2.33 1.45
CA MET A 133 -15.25 -1.52 2.66
C MET A 133 -14.01 -0.61 2.57
N GLY A 134 -13.21 -0.68 1.46
CA GLY A 134 -12.07 0.20 1.21
C GLY A 134 -10.99 0.12 2.27
N PHE A 135 -10.73 -1.07 2.81
CA PHE A 135 -9.81 -1.31 3.91
C PHE A 135 -10.14 -0.56 5.21
N ALA A 136 -11.45 -0.37 5.48
CA ALA A 136 -11.87 0.05 6.82
C ALA A 136 -11.34 -0.94 7.86
N PRO A 137 -10.51 -0.52 8.85
CA PRO A 137 -9.77 -1.43 9.71
C PRO A 137 -10.62 -2.44 10.48
N ARG A 138 -11.90 -2.17 10.65
CA ARG A 138 -12.81 -3.05 11.41
C ARG A 138 -13.68 -3.96 10.57
N TYR A 139 -13.89 -3.64 9.28
CA TYR A 139 -14.97 -4.24 8.48
C TYR A 139 -14.52 -4.80 7.14
N SER A 140 -13.23 -4.76 6.81
CA SER A 140 -12.75 -5.12 5.50
C SER A 140 -12.20 -6.56 5.41
N LEU A 141 -11.95 -6.98 4.18
CA LEU A 141 -11.48 -8.32 3.82
C LEU A 141 -10.19 -8.74 4.52
N PHE A 142 -9.29 -7.81 4.85
CA PHE A 142 -8.03 -8.16 5.51
C PHE A 142 -8.20 -8.68 6.95
N LYS A 143 -9.42 -8.58 7.53
CA LYS A 143 -9.74 -9.26 8.78
C LYS A 143 -9.77 -10.77 8.66
N MET A 144 -9.97 -11.28 7.44
CA MET A 144 -9.97 -12.72 7.14
C MET A 144 -8.57 -13.21 6.74
N ASP A 145 -7.74 -12.32 6.19
CA ASP A 145 -6.36 -12.62 5.78
C ASP A 145 -5.56 -11.31 5.78
N ASP A 146 -4.69 -11.13 6.77
CA ASP A 146 -3.92 -9.89 6.99
C ASP A 146 -2.94 -9.58 5.84
N VAL A 147 -2.53 -10.60 5.07
CA VAL A 147 -1.67 -10.41 3.90
C VAL A 147 -2.36 -9.62 2.79
N LEU A 148 -3.70 -9.60 2.75
CA LEU A 148 -4.45 -8.76 1.81
C LEU A 148 -4.13 -7.26 2.02
N ALA A 149 -3.79 -6.84 3.23
CA ALA A 149 -3.33 -5.50 3.56
C ALA A 149 -1.80 -5.43 3.77
N GLY A 150 -1.06 -6.35 3.16
CA GLY A 150 0.36 -6.57 3.41
C GLY A 150 1.29 -5.46 2.91
N ARG A 151 2.39 -5.34 3.61
CA ARG A 151 3.58 -4.55 3.23
C ARG A 151 4.80 -5.44 3.25
N ALA A 152 5.80 -5.05 2.46
CA ALA A 152 7.08 -5.72 2.43
C ALA A 152 8.21 -4.73 2.67
N ASP A 153 9.15 -5.13 3.53
CA ASP A 153 10.44 -4.46 3.71
C ASP A 153 11.40 -4.90 2.60
N ASN A 154 12.53 -4.22 2.49
CA ASN A 154 13.62 -4.58 1.58
C ASN A 154 13.12 -4.92 0.18
N ALA A 155 12.15 -4.14 -0.32
CA ALA A 155 11.43 -4.45 -1.54
C ALA A 155 11.87 -3.57 -2.71
N ILE A 156 11.91 -4.17 -3.88
CA ILE A 156 11.91 -3.50 -5.19
C ILE A 156 10.51 -3.66 -5.77
N LYS A 157 9.87 -2.56 -6.16
CA LYS A 157 8.53 -2.57 -6.77
C LYS A 157 8.51 -1.75 -8.03
N TYR A 158 8.00 -2.33 -9.09
CA TYR A 158 7.65 -1.63 -10.32
C TYR A 158 6.14 -1.43 -10.39
N ARG A 159 5.69 -0.26 -10.85
CA ARG A 159 4.30 0.04 -11.18
C ARG A 159 4.23 0.87 -12.45
N GLY A 160 3.58 0.35 -13.48
CA GLY A 160 3.34 1.04 -14.74
C GLY A 160 1.84 1.13 -15.05
N ILE A 161 1.43 2.20 -15.76
CA ILE A 161 0.04 2.39 -16.21
C ILE A 161 0.06 2.61 -17.72
N PHE A 162 -0.67 1.77 -18.45
CA PHE A 162 -0.70 1.73 -19.90
C PHE A 162 -2.16 1.63 -20.39
N SER A 163 -2.73 2.73 -20.86
CA SER A 163 -4.09 2.76 -21.41
C SER A 163 -5.15 2.10 -20.52
N GLY A 164 -5.15 2.43 -19.22
CA GLY A 164 -6.08 1.87 -18.24
C GLY A 164 -5.61 0.55 -17.61
N LEU A 165 -4.59 -0.12 -18.13
CA LEU A 165 -3.97 -1.28 -17.52
C LEU A 165 -2.85 -0.84 -16.57
N THR A 166 -2.99 -1.12 -15.28
CA THR A 166 -1.92 -1.02 -14.29
C THR A 166 -1.27 -2.38 -14.12
N VAL A 167 0.05 -2.42 -14.29
CA VAL A 167 0.90 -3.60 -14.04
C VAL A 167 1.76 -3.30 -12.83
N THR A 168 1.76 -4.18 -11.84
CA THR A 168 2.61 -4.04 -10.65
C THR A 168 3.38 -5.33 -10.40
N GLY A 169 4.66 -5.22 -10.13
CA GLY A 169 5.52 -6.33 -9.70
C GLY A 169 6.32 -5.94 -8.47
N LEU A 170 6.50 -6.87 -7.54
CA LEU A 170 7.29 -6.67 -6.33
C LEU A 170 8.17 -7.89 -6.06
N TYR A 171 9.39 -7.61 -5.66
CA TYR A 171 10.29 -8.58 -5.05
C TYR A 171 10.84 -8.00 -3.75
N SER A 172 10.68 -8.73 -2.65
CA SER A 172 11.28 -8.41 -1.35
C SER A 172 12.32 -9.45 -0.98
N PHE A 173 13.48 -8.99 -0.59
CA PHE A 173 14.59 -9.83 -0.14
C PHE A 173 14.38 -10.36 1.29
N SER A 174 13.66 -9.59 2.13
CA SER A 174 13.23 -9.97 3.48
C SER A 174 11.97 -9.16 3.83
N ARG A 175 10.80 -9.79 3.74
CA ARG A 175 9.49 -9.15 3.86
C ARG A 175 9.26 -8.50 5.23
N THR A 176 9.75 -9.11 6.28
CA THR A 176 9.54 -8.65 7.66
C THR A 176 10.66 -7.74 8.17
N GLY A 177 11.73 -7.58 7.38
CA GLY A 177 12.87 -6.72 7.74
C GLY A 177 13.83 -7.37 8.73
N GLY A 178 13.77 -8.70 8.90
CA GLY A 178 14.70 -9.44 9.75
C GLY A 178 16.13 -9.53 9.19
N GLY A 179 16.32 -9.02 7.96
CA GLY A 179 17.58 -9.04 7.23
C GLY A 179 17.73 -10.27 6.34
N GLU A 180 18.58 -10.14 5.35
CA GLU A 180 18.92 -11.20 4.42
C GLU A 180 19.89 -12.20 5.07
N VAL A 181 19.66 -13.49 4.85
CA VAL A 181 20.49 -14.55 5.40
C VAL A 181 21.54 -14.96 4.34
N PRO A 182 22.85 -14.75 4.60
CA PRO A 182 23.91 -15.15 3.68
C PRO A 182 23.80 -16.62 3.27
N GLY A 183 23.87 -16.86 1.94
CA GLY A 183 23.74 -18.21 1.38
C GLY A 183 22.31 -18.76 1.29
N ASN A 184 21.28 -18.02 1.79
CA ASN A 184 19.88 -18.46 1.72
C ASN A 184 18.91 -17.33 1.34
N TYR A 185 18.87 -17.00 0.06
CA TYR A 185 18.04 -15.94 -0.53
C TYR A 185 16.52 -16.22 -0.46
N LYS A 186 16.11 -17.40 0.00
CA LYS A 186 14.70 -17.78 0.12
C LYS A 186 14.07 -17.34 1.45
N VAL A 187 14.89 -17.12 2.48
CA VAL A 187 14.38 -16.75 3.82
C VAL A 187 13.59 -15.46 3.74
N ASP A 188 12.32 -15.51 4.20
CA ASP A 188 11.41 -14.37 4.30
C ASP A 188 11.17 -13.62 2.98
N ARG A 189 11.40 -14.27 1.84
CA ARG A 189 11.19 -13.68 0.53
C ARG A 189 9.70 -13.49 0.24
N ASN A 190 9.34 -12.36 -0.37
CA ASN A 190 8.01 -12.14 -0.94
C ASN A 190 8.11 -11.76 -2.42
N MET A 191 7.28 -12.35 -3.23
CA MET A 191 7.11 -12.01 -4.66
C MET A 191 5.64 -11.83 -4.95
N GLY A 192 5.30 -10.74 -5.64
CA GLY A 192 3.93 -10.47 -6.05
C GLY A 192 3.85 -9.84 -7.42
N VAL A 193 2.80 -10.15 -8.17
CA VAL A 193 2.49 -9.51 -9.46
C VAL A 193 0.99 -9.27 -9.53
N SER A 194 0.60 -8.11 -10.04
CA SER A 194 -0.81 -7.79 -10.29
C SER A 194 -1.05 -7.08 -11.60
N LEU A 195 -2.26 -7.26 -12.09
CA LEU A 195 -2.84 -6.58 -13.23
C LEU A 195 -4.17 -5.96 -12.77
N MET A 196 -4.37 -4.69 -13.05
CA MET A 196 -5.62 -3.98 -12.79
C MET A 196 -6.01 -3.21 -14.03
N TYR A 197 -7.16 -3.52 -14.59
CA TYR A 197 -7.69 -2.82 -15.77
C TYR A 197 -8.90 -1.99 -15.37
N GLU A 198 -8.83 -0.71 -15.68
CA GLU A 198 -9.89 0.26 -15.39
C GLU A 198 -10.30 0.95 -16.68
N THR A 199 -11.60 0.91 -16.98
CA THR A 199 -12.18 1.58 -18.15
C THR A 199 -13.61 2.02 -17.85
N GLY A 200 -13.86 3.32 -17.91
CA GLY A 200 -15.17 3.88 -17.59
C GLY A 200 -15.66 3.46 -16.20
N ALA A 201 -16.76 2.71 -16.18
CA ALA A 201 -17.39 2.23 -14.94
C ALA A 201 -16.78 0.91 -14.40
N LEU A 202 -16.03 0.18 -15.23
CA LEU A 202 -15.52 -1.15 -14.95
C LEU A 202 -14.10 -1.10 -14.39
N ALA A 203 -13.84 -1.84 -13.31
CA ALA A 203 -12.51 -2.19 -12.87
C ALA A 203 -12.42 -3.70 -12.66
N VAL A 204 -11.38 -4.34 -13.19
CA VAL A 204 -11.11 -5.77 -13.05
C VAL A 204 -9.65 -5.94 -12.64
N GLY A 205 -9.40 -6.73 -11.60
CA GLY A 205 -8.05 -6.95 -11.08
C GLY A 205 -7.77 -8.41 -10.79
N ALA A 206 -6.51 -8.78 -11.01
CA ALA A 206 -5.96 -10.07 -10.63
C ALA A 206 -4.59 -9.89 -10.00
N VAL A 207 -4.28 -10.67 -8.97
CA VAL A 207 -2.99 -10.65 -8.31
C VAL A 207 -2.58 -12.05 -7.86
N TYR A 208 -1.29 -12.31 -7.93
CA TYR A 208 -0.64 -13.48 -7.35
C TYR A 208 0.47 -13.03 -6.40
N ASP A 209 0.57 -13.71 -5.26
CA ASP A 209 1.56 -13.44 -4.21
C ASP A 209 2.12 -14.76 -3.68
N GLU A 210 3.44 -14.81 -3.48
CA GLU A 210 4.14 -15.92 -2.84
C GLU A 210 5.04 -15.39 -1.73
N ILE A 211 4.85 -15.88 -0.51
CA ILE A 211 5.66 -15.59 0.67
C ILE A 211 6.38 -16.86 1.11
N GLN A 212 7.67 -16.77 1.38
CA GLN A 212 8.46 -17.87 1.93
C GLN A 212 8.64 -17.76 3.44
N GLY A 213 8.99 -18.88 4.08
CA GLY A 213 9.20 -18.92 5.52
C GLY A 213 10.32 -18.03 6.00
N SER A 214 10.15 -17.44 7.19
CA SER A 214 11.02 -16.41 7.76
C SER A 214 12.28 -16.94 8.45
N THR A 215 12.54 -18.24 8.40
CA THR A 215 13.74 -18.86 8.97
C THR A 215 14.39 -19.81 7.96
N VAL A 216 15.64 -20.14 8.14
CA VAL A 216 16.35 -21.12 7.29
C VAL A 216 15.61 -22.46 7.26
N ALA A 217 15.11 -22.92 8.41
CA ALA A 217 14.38 -24.19 8.52
C ALA A 217 13.03 -24.19 7.77
N THR A 218 12.47 -23.02 7.53
CA THR A 218 11.15 -22.85 6.87
C THR A 218 11.24 -22.21 5.49
N ALA A 219 12.44 -21.86 5.02
CA ALA A 219 12.65 -21.12 3.76
C ALA A 219 12.06 -21.77 2.51
N ASP A 220 11.92 -23.10 2.50
CA ASP A 220 11.28 -23.83 1.39
C ASP A 220 9.76 -23.94 1.52
N ARG A 221 9.20 -23.57 2.68
CA ARG A 221 7.75 -23.45 2.86
C ARG A 221 7.23 -22.22 2.13
N LYS A 222 6.01 -22.31 1.62
CA LYS A 222 5.43 -21.22 0.81
C LYS A 222 3.97 -21.03 1.16
N ASP A 223 3.61 -19.77 1.31
CA ASP A 223 2.23 -19.30 1.30
C ASP A 223 1.95 -18.63 -0.04
N ARG A 224 0.96 -19.13 -0.76
CA ARG A 224 0.56 -18.66 -2.09
C ARG A 224 -0.86 -18.15 -2.05
N ARG A 225 -1.07 -17.00 -2.66
CA ARG A 225 -2.39 -16.40 -2.80
C ARG A 225 -2.61 -15.98 -4.24
N ALA A 226 -3.80 -16.22 -4.74
CA ALA A 226 -4.28 -15.65 -5.98
C ALA A 226 -5.63 -14.98 -5.70
N LEU A 227 -5.82 -13.78 -6.22
CA LEU A 227 -7.07 -13.06 -6.09
C LEU A 227 -7.48 -12.55 -7.46
N ILE A 228 -8.77 -12.65 -7.73
CA ILE A 228 -9.42 -12.03 -8.88
C ILE A 228 -10.70 -11.34 -8.40
N GLY A 229 -11.00 -10.19 -8.96
CA GLY A 229 -12.24 -9.50 -8.65
C GLY A 229 -12.55 -8.41 -9.64
N ALA A 230 -13.76 -7.88 -9.51
CA ALA A 230 -14.25 -6.80 -10.34
C ALA A 230 -15.13 -5.85 -9.53
N SER A 231 -15.21 -4.61 -10.00
CA SER A 231 -16.21 -3.66 -9.57
C SER A 231 -16.81 -2.94 -10.75
N TYR A 232 -18.09 -2.58 -10.66
CA TYR A 232 -18.81 -1.84 -11.69
C TYR A 232 -19.65 -0.73 -11.08
N ALA A 233 -19.47 0.50 -11.60
CA ALA A 233 -20.23 1.66 -11.17
C ALA A 233 -21.44 1.88 -12.09
N PHE A 234 -22.63 2.09 -11.52
CA PHE A 234 -23.85 2.37 -12.25
C PHE A 234 -24.69 3.42 -11.50
N GLY A 235 -24.74 4.62 -12.05
CA GLY A 235 -25.36 5.76 -11.35
C GLY A 235 -24.69 6.01 -9.98
N PRO A 236 -25.48 6.11 -8.90
CA PRO A 236 -24.95 6.32 -7.56
C PRO A 236 -24.39 5.03 -6.88
N ALA A 237 -24.54 3.89 -7.54
CA ALA A 237 -24.14 2.60 -6.97
C ALA A 237 -22.83 2.09 -7.58
N LYS A 238 -22.07 1.31 -6.77
CA LYS A 238 -20.91 0.54 -7.23
C LYS A 238 -20.99 -0.86 -6.60
N ALA A 239 -21.08 -1.87 -7.45
CA ALA A 239 -21.06 -3.26 -7.06
C ALA A 239 -19.64 -3.82 -7.10
N PHE A 240 -19.38 -4.80 -6.23
CA PHE A 240 -18.09 -5.49 -6.10
C PHE A 240 -18.31 -6.98 -6.03
N ILE A 241 -17.40 -7.75 -6.62
CA ILE A 241 -17.32 -9.20 -6.49
C ILE A 241 -15.87 -9.63 -6.56
N GLY A 242 -15.53 -10.68 -5.82
CA GLY A 242 -14.19 -11.23 -5.91
C GLY A 242 -14.03 -12.58 -5.23
N TYR A 243 -12.87 -13.13 -5.46
CA TYR A 243 -12.45 -14.44 -4.98
C TYR A 243 -10.98 -14.43 -4.65
N ARG A 244 -10.58 -14.97 -3.50
CA ARG A 244 -9.20 -15.23 -3.11
C ARG A 244 -9.02 -16.71 -2.82
N TRP A 245 -8.09 -17.33 -3.54
CA TRP A 245 -7.53 -18.63 -3.26
C TRP A 245 -6.27 -18.50 -2.40
N TYR A 246 -6.11 -19.38 -1.43
CA TYR A 246 -4.90 -19.53 -0.61
C TYR A 246 -4.50 -20.99 -0.51
N ASN A 247 -3.20 -21.25 -0.60
CA ASN A 247 -2.58 -22.52 -0.26
C ASN A 247 -1.20 -22.25 0.35
N GLY A 248 -0.94 -22.79 1.53
CA GLY A 248 0.32 -22.52 2.19
C GLY A 248 0.60 -23.38 3.41
N ASN A 249 1.83 -23.24 3.90
CA ASN A 249 2.33 -23.96 5.06
C ASN A 249 3.37 -23.14 5.88
N VAL A 250 3.37 -21.80 5.72
CA VAL A 250 4.26 -20.87 6.44
C VAL A 250 3.55 -20.23 7.60
N GLY A 251 2.35 -19.71 7.36
CA GLY A 251 1.65 -18.83 8.28
C GLY A 251 0.67 -19.52 9.21
N ALA A 252 -0.15 -18.70 9.89
CA ALA A 252 -1.16 -19.13 10.84
C ALA A 252 -2.47 -19.60 10.21
N LEU A 253 -2.66 -19.43 8.89
CA LEU A 253 -3.82 -19.93 8.19
C LEU A 253 -3.75 -21.46 8.03
N PRO A 254 -4.91 -22.14 7.89
CA PRO A 254 -4.93 -23.59 7.74
C PRO A 254 -4.04 -24.07 6.58
N THR A 255 -3.22 -25.07 6.85
CA THR A 255 -2.26 -25.62 5.87
C THR A 255 -2.92 -26.26 4.64
N ASN A 256 -4.20 -26.61 4.76
CA ASN A 256 -4.99 -27.24 3.69
C ASN A 256 -5.61 -26.25 2.71
N GLY A 257 -5.21 -24.98 2.78
CA GLY A 257 -5.77 -23.92 1.95
C GLY A 257 -7.07 -23.34 2.51
N SER A 258 -7.44 -22.20 1.97
CA SER A 258 -8.72 -21.53 2.25
C SER A 258 -9.15 -20.68 1.07
N ASN A 259 -10.45 -20.43 0.97
CA ASN A 259 -11.01 -19.56 -0.05
C ASN A 259 -11.84 -18.48 0.60
N ILE A 260 -11.77 -17.24 0.07
CA ILE A 260 -12.64 -16.16 0.45
C ILE A 260 -13.41 -15.74 -0.81
N TYR A 261 -14.71 -15.64 -0.66
CA TYR A 261 -15.61 -15.09 -1.67
C TYR A 261 -16.24 -13.84 -1.07
N TRP A 262 -16.37 -12.78 -1.83
CA TRP A 262 -17.08 -11.59 -1.38
C TRP A 262 -17.91 -10.98 -2.48
N ALA A 263 -18.98 -10.34 -2.07
CA ALA A 263 -19.77 -9.44 -2.88
C ALA A 263 -20.13 -8.22 -2.02
N GLY A 264 -20.30 -7.06 -2.63
CA GLY A 264 -20.66 -5.87 -1.89
C GLY A 264 -21.25 -4.79 -2.79
N LEU A 265 -21.92 -3.86 -2.15
CA LEU A 265 -22.57 -2.72 -2.80
C LEU A 265 -22.26 -1.45 -2.00
N ARG A 266 -21.81 -0.41 -2.70
CA ARG A 266 -21.79 0.97 -2.21
C ARG A 266 -22.89 1.74 -2.90
N TYR A 267 -23.65 2.56 -2.15
CA TYR A 267 -24.69 3.41 -2.69
C TYR A 267 -24.57 4.83 -2.11
N GLY A 268 -24.28 5.79 -2.96
CA GLY A 268 -24.25 7.20 -2.61
C GLY A 268 -25.66 7.76 -2.49
N LEU A 269 -26.11 7.99 -1.27
CA LEU A 269 -27.41 8.63 -1.00
C LEU A 269 -27.35 10.14 -1.27
N THR A 270 -26.23 10.76 -0.91
CA THR A 270 -25.91 12.17 -1.15
C THR A 270 -24.41 12.28 -1.48
N PRO A 271 -23.92 13.44 -1.92
CA PRO A 271 -22.47 13.64 -2.09
C PRO A 271 -21.64 13.40 -0.80
N ALA A 272 -22.27 13.49 0.38
CA ALA A 272 -21.61 13.33 1.67
C ALA A 272 -21.98 12.01 2.40
N LEU A 273 -22.92 11.22 1.88
CA LEU A 273 -23.41 10.01 2.56
C LEU A 273 -23.43 8.81 1.60
N THR A 274 -22.64 7.80 1.95
CA THR A 274 -22.59 6.52 1.23
C THR A 274 -22.96 5.39 2.19
N LEU A 275 -23.87 4.52 1.77
CA LEU A 275 -24.11 3.23 2.42
C LEU A 275 -23.26 2.15 1.78
N THR A 276 -22.70 1.27 2.60
CA THR A 276 -21.92 0.12 2.13
C THR A 276 -22.40 -1.14 2.84
N GLY A 277 -22.64 -2.20 2.05
CA GLY A 277 -22.90 -3.55 2.53
C GLY A 277 -21.99 -4.56 1.81
N ALA A 278 -21.45 -5.53 2.55
CA ALA A 278 -20.60 -6.59 2.03
C ALA A 278 -20.82 -7.89 2.82
#